data_d81d10de6a460d270fa8b908962f4f4a
#
_entry.id   d81d10de6a460d270fa8b908962f4f4a
#
_cell.length_a   1.000
_cell.length_b   1.000
_cell.length_c   1.000
_cell.angle_alpha   90.00
_cell.angle_beta   90.00
_cell.angle_gamma   90.00
#
_symmetry.space_group_name_H-M   'P 1'
#
loop_
_entity.id
_entity.type
_entity.pdbx_description
1 polymer ?
#
loop_
_entity_poly.entity_id
_entity_poly.type
_entity_poly.pdbx_seq_one_letter_code
_entity_poly.pdbx_strand_id
1 'polypeptide(L)'
;KDNKIIDWLLVGLFAGFGFLSKYLFIYLGLTMDIFLIYMIYKKKIDFKCLVSLIPFLIVLLPHLIWLTENNYVTITYGLDRTETGDQNFLDHIIHPLIFLGKQIGILIPFFLMFLFLNSKLKTKFNFSDNKLLFLLAINLLPITLIFLTSMIMGVKIRTMWMTPFYLFFGVLAIYIFQSQ
;
A
#
# COMPACT_ATOMS: atom_id res chain seq x y z
N LYS A 1 -2.80 -16.95 14.97
CA LYS A 1 -2.71 -18.10 15.90
C LYS A 1 -2.49 -19.41 15.15
N ASP A 2 -3.19 -19.64 14.07
CA ASP A 2 -3.13 -20.88 13.31
C ASP A 2 -2.55 -20.55 11.94
N ASN A 3 -1.26 -20.75 11.80
CA ASN A 3 -0.48 -20.50 10.57
C ASN A 3 -0.87 -21.56 9.51
N LYS A 4 -2.17 -21.58 9.12
CA LYS A 4 -2.73 -22.59 8.21
C LYS A 4 -2.32 -22.26 6.78
N ILE A 5 -1.92 -23.28 6.05
CA ILE A 5 -1.53 -23.15 4.62
C ILE A 5 -2.69 -22.55 3.81
N ILE A 6 -3.93 -22.90 4.14
CA ILE A 6 -5.10 -22.37 3.44
C ILE A 6 -5.21 -20.85 3.53
N ASP A 7 -4.84 -20.24 4.67
CA ASP A 7 -4.89 -18.80 4.85
C ASP A 7 -3.87 -18.12 3.92
N TRP A 8 -2.69 -18.72 3.77
CA TRP A 8 -1.66 -18.21 2.85
C TRP A 8 -2.06 -18.38 1.38
N LEU A 9 -2.71 -19.49 1.03
CA LEU A 9 -3.25 -19.67 -0.33
C LEU A 9 -4.30 -18.59 -0.65
N LEU A 10 -5.19 -18.28 0.29
CA LEU A 10 -6.18 -17.22 0.12
C LEU A 10 -5.52 -15.83 0.02
N VAL A 11 -4.52 -15.54 0.82
CA VAL A 11 -3.75 -14.28 0.72
C VAL A 11 -3.17 -14.12 -0.68
N GLY A 12 -2.52 -15.16 -1.21
CA GLY A 12 -1.94 -15.11 -2.56
C GLY A 12 -2.99 -14.95 -3.66
N LEU A 13 -4.12 -15.66 -3.53
CA LEU A 13 -5.25 -15.57 -4.48
C LEU A 13 -5.81 -14.13 -4.53
N PHE A 14 -6.13 -13.55 -3.38
CA PHE A 14 -6.67 -12.19 -3.31
C PHE A 14 -5.63 -11.12 -3.67
N ALA A 15 -4.35 -11.34 -3.37
CA ALA A 15 -3.28 -10.47 -3.83
C ALA A 15 -3.18 -10.45 -5.36
N GLY A 16 -3.32 -11.61 -6.02
CA GLY A 16 -3.38 -11.71 -7.48
C GLY A 16 -4.54 -10.92 -8.07
N PHE A 17 -5.75 -11.08 -7.53
CA PHE A 17 -6.92 -10.29 -7.96
C PHE A 17 -6.75 -8.80 -7.67
N GLY A 18 -6.15 -8.44 -6.55
CA GLY A 18 -5.83 -7.04 -6.22
C GLY A 18 -4.90 -6.42 -7.28
N PHE A 19 -3.86 -7.13 -7.68
CA PHE A 19 -2.93 -6.69 -8.71
C PHE A 19 -3.60 -6.54 -10.08
N LEU A 20 -4.44 -7.50 -10.47
CA LEU A 20 -5.20 -7.43 -11.72
C LEU A 20 -6.23 -6.30 -11.74
N SER A 21 -6.78 -5.93 -10.58
CA SER A 21 -7.74 -4.84 -10.49
C SER A 21 -7.07 -3.46 -10.65
N LYS A 22 -5.84 -3.30 -10.16
CA LYS A 22 -5.12 -2.03 -10.20
C LYS A 22 -3.61 -2.24 -10.00
N TYR A 23 -2.79 -1.83 -10.96
CA TYR A 23 -1.33 -2.00 -10.87
C TYR A 23 -0.70 -1.30 -9.65
N LEU A 24 -1.29 -0.19 -9.18
CA LEU A 24 -0.81 0.44 -7.95
C LEU A 24 -0.91 -0.45 -6.71
N PHE A 25 -1.65 -1.56 -6.79
CA PHE A 25 -1.65 -2.57 -5.74
C PHE A 25 -0.24 -3.11 -5.43
N ILE A 26 0.71 -2.96 -6.37
CA ILE A 26 2.12 -3.32 -6.15
C ILE A 26 2.69 -2.64 -4.89
N TYR A 27 2.31 -1.40 -4.59
CA TYR A 27 2.78 -0.70 -3.39
C TYR A 27 2.25 -1.33 -2.10
N LEU A 28 1.00 -1.82 -2.12
CA LEU A 28 0.45 -2.59 -1.01
C LEU A 28 1.11 -3.97 -0.91
N GLY A 29 1.34 -4.63 -2.04
CA GLY A 29 2.09 -5.89 -2.11
C GLY A 29 3.47 -5.75 -1.49
N LEU A 30 4.27 -4.79 -1.94
CA LEU A 30 5.60 -4.49 -1.37
C LEU A 30 5.52 -4.18 0.14
N THR A 31 4.50 -3.45 0.57
CA THR A 31 4.28 -3.20 2.00
C THR A 31 4.06 -4.49 2.78
N MET A 32 3.23 -5.39 2.24
CA MET A 32 2.97 -6.70 2.84
C MET A 32 4.24 -7.54 2.90
N ASP A 33 5.04 -7.55 1.82
CA ASP A 33 6.30 -8.30 1.75
C ASP A 33 7.30 -7.75 2.78
N ILE A 34 7.47 -6.42 2.88
CA ILE A 34 8.32 -5.79 3.90
C ILE A 34 7.87 -6.21 5.30
N PHE A 35 6.57 -6.18 5.57
CA PHE A 35 6.03 -6.58 6.86
C PHE A 35 6.22 -8.08 7.14
N LEU A 36 6.03 -8.94 6.14
CA LEU A 36 6.27 -10.39 6.27
C LEU A 36 7.75 -10.69 6.54
N ILE A 37 8.67 -10.04 5.83
CA ILE A 37 10.12 -10.15 6.08
C ILE A 37 10.45 -9.75 7.53
N TYR A 38 9.88 -8.65 8.01
CA TYR A 38 10.03 -8.23 9.40
C TYR A 38 9.52 -9.29 10.39
N MET A 39 8.36 -9.90 10.12
CA MET A 39 7.77 -10.92 10.97
C MET A 39 8.56 -12.23 10.96
N ILE A 40 9.14 -12.61 9.81
CA ILE A 40 10.07 -13.76 9.70
C ILE A 40 11.35 -13.47 10.49
N TYR A 41 11.92 -12.27 10.34
CA TYR A 41 13.11 -11.87 11.11
C TYR A 41 12.87 -11.93 12.62
N LYS A 42 11.68 -11.55 13.08
CA LYS A 42 11.24 -11.66 14.48
C LYS A 42 10.84 -13.08 14.88
N LYS A 43 10.99 -14.08 14.01
CA LYS A 43 10.62 -15.50 14.21
C LYS A 43 9.14 -15.68 14.64
N LYS A 44 8.24 -14.81 14.16
CA LYS A 44 6.80 -14.85 14.47
C LYS A 44 5.99 -15.56 13.40
N ILE A 45 6.53 -15.64 12.19
CA ILE A 45 5.93 -16.33 11.03
C ILE A 45 6.99 -17.23 10.41
N ASP A 46 6.59 -18.44 9.96
CA ASP A 46 7.43 -19.37 9.25
C ASP A 46 7.47 -19.07 7.75
N PHE A 47 8.43 -19.67 7.05
CA PHE A 47 8.52 -19.61 5.57
C PHE A 47 7.29 -20.18 4.83
N LYS A 48 6.32 -20.77 5.55
CA LYS A 48 5.04 -21.21 4.97
C LYS A 48 4.27 -20.09 4.26
N CYS A 49 4.51 -18.82 4.62
CA CYS A 49 3.93 -17.68 3.91
C CYS A 49 4.29 -17.65 2.43
N LEU A 50 5.43 -18.21 2.02
CA LEU A 50 5.84 -18.27 0.61
C LEU A 50 4.89 -19.12 -0.26
N VAL A 51 4.07 -19.98 0.35
CA VAL A 51 3.04 -20.73 -0.37
C VAL A 51 2.01 -19.80 -1.04
N SER A 52 1.85 -18.57 -0.52
CA SER A 52 0.99 -17.54 -1.15
C SER A 52 1.42 -17.16 -2.56
N LEU A 53 2.69 -17.30 -2.90
CA LEU A 53 3.21 -17.00 -4.24
C LEU A 53 2.61 -17.92 -5.32
N ILE A 54 2.24 -19.15 -4.98
CA ILE A 54 1.69 -20.12 -5.95
C ILE A 54 0.37 -19.61 -6.55
N PRO A 55 -0.70 -19.38 -5.76
CA PRO A 55 -1.95 -18.88 -6.33
C PRO A 55 -1.81 -17.45 -6.89
N PHE A 56 -0.95 -16.61 -6.30
CA PHE A 56 -0.65 -15.29 -6.84
C PHE A 56 -0.13 -15.37 -8.29
N LEU A 57 0.88 -16.22 -8.54
CA LEU A 57 1.46 -16.39 -9.86
C LEU A 57 0.48 -17.06 -10.84
N ILE A 58 -0.31 -18.05 -10.39
CA ILE A 58 -1.32 -18.70 -11.22
C ILE A 58 -2.35 -17.67 -11.73
N VAL A 59 -2.81 -16.78 -10.86
CA VAL A 59 -3.77 -15.72 -11.22
C VAL A 59 -3.16 -14.69 -12.15
N LEU A 60 -1.88 -14.35 -11.94
CA LEU A 60 -1.20 -13.29 -12.67
C LEU A 60 -0.69 -13.75 -14.04
N LEU A 61 -0.31 -15.02 -14.18
CA LEU A 61 0.36 -15.56 -15.35
C LEU A 61 -0.40 -15.30 -16.68
N PRO A 62 -1.72 -15.55 -16.79
CA PRO A 62 -2.45 -15.27 -18.03
C PRO A 62 -2.37 -13.80 -18.44
N HIS A 63 -2.42 -12.89 -17.47
CA HIS A 63 -2.32 -11.46 -17.74
C HIS A 63 -0.89 -11.05 -18.15
N LEU A 64 0.14 -11.64 -17.56
CA LEU A 64 1.53 -11.39 -17.97
C LEU A 64 1.79 -11.85 -19.39
N ILE A 65 1.28 -13.03 -19.79
CA ILE A 65 1.36 -13.53 -21.17
C ILE A 65 0.66 -12.54 -22.10
N TRP A 66 -0.57 -12.15 -21.78
CA TRP A 66 -1.32 -11.18 -22.59
C TRP A 66 -0.59 -9.84 -22.72
N LEU A 67 0.05 -9.34 -21.63
CA LEU A 67 0.83 -8.10 -21.67
C LEU A 67 2.00 -8.17 -22.67
N THR A 68 2.74 -9.29 -22.70
CA THR A 68 3.86 -9.46 -23.63
C THR A 68 3.39 -9.50 -25.07
N GLU A 69 2.25 -10.14 -25.35
CA GLU A 69 1.63 -10.22 -26.67
C GLU A 69 1.06 -8.87 -27.17
N ASN A 70 0.67 -7.99 -26.23
CA ASN A 70 0.05 -6.69 -26.53
C ASN A 70 0.98 -5.49 -26.26
N ASN A 71 2.31 -5.69 -26.38
CA ASN A 71 3.31 -4.61 -26.25
C ASN A 71 3.16 -3.75 -24.99
N TYR A 72 2.78 -4.37 -23.86
CA TYR A 72 2.63 -3.71 -22.54
C TYR A 72 1.69 -2.49 -22.55
N VAL A 73 0.67 -2.48 -23.41
CA VAL A 73 -0.22 -1.34 -23.67
C VAL A 73 -0.82 -0.72 -22.40
N THR A 74 -1.17 -1.53 -21.40
CA THR A 74 -1.77 -1.02 -20.15
C THR A 74 -0.72 -0.33 -19.24
N ILE A 75 0.53 -0.79 -19.31
CA ILE A 75 1.65 -0.17 -18.56
C ILE A 75 2.02 1.16 -19.21
N THR A 76 2.21 1.17 -20.55
CA THR A 76 2.52 2.40 -21.29
C THR A 76 1.44 3.44 -21.11
N TYR A 77 0.16 3.06 -21.23
CA TYR A 77 -0.96 3.95 -20.92
C TYR A 77 -0.92 4.51 -19.50
N GLY A 78 -0.54 3.68 -18.51
CA GLY A 78 -0.37 4.14 -17.13
C GLY A 78 0.74 5.16 -16.98
N LEU A 79 1.88 4.91 -17.64
CA LEU A 79 3.04 5.82 -17.63
C LEU A 79 2.72 7.15 -18.32
N ASP A 80 2.06 7.14 -19.47
CA ASP A 80 1.64 8.36 -20.18
C ASP A 80 0.75 9.27 -19.30
N ARG A 81 -0.01 8.65 -18.39
CA ARG A 81 -0.85 9.37 -17.42
C ARG A 81 -0.08 10.05 -16.28
N THR A 82 1.19 9.71 -16.10
CA THR A 82 2.06 10.32 -15.08
C THR A 82 2.89 11.50 -15.60
N GLU A 83 2.63 11.92 -16.86
CA GLU A 83 3.35 13.03 -17.48
C GLU A 83 4.89 12.81 -17.46
N THR A 84 5.31 11.60 -17.87
CA THR A 84 6.73 11.19 -17.96
C THR A 84 7.49 11.81 -19.15
N GLY A 85 7.13 13.06 -19.56
CA GLY A 85 7.84 13.79 -20.61
C GLY A 85 9.19 14.37 -20.14
N ASP A 86 9.63 15.46 -20.80
CA ASP A 86 10.86 16.16 -20.45
C ASP A 86 10.81 16.64 -18.99
N GLN A 87 11.49 15.91 -18.10
CA GLN A 87 11.50 16.17 -16.66
C GLN A 87 12.65 17.11 -16.31
N ASN A 88 12.33 18.18 -15.60
CA ASN A 88 13.31 19.05 -14.99
C ASN A 88 13.70 18.52 -13.59
N PHE A 89 14.91 18.84 -13.14
CA PHE A 89 15.34 18.49 -11.78
C PHE A 89 14.35 18.96 -10.69
N LEU A 90 13.67 20.07 -10.90
CA LEU A 90 12.66 20.60 -9.97
C LEU A 90 11.43 19.69 -9.84
N ASP A 91 11.10 18.91 -10.86
CA ASP A 91 9.93 17.99 -10.84
C ASP A 91 10.11 16.88 -9.80
N HIS A 92 11.35 16.44 -9.55
CA HIS A 92 11.69 15.47 -8.52
C HIS A 92 11.43 15.98 -7.07
N ILE A 93 11.25 17.29 -6.91
CA ILE A 93 10.95 17.93 -5.61
C ILE A 93 9.49 18.40 -5.57
N ILE A 94 9.05 19.09 -6.62
CA ILE A 94 7.73 19.75 -6.66
C ILE A 94 6.60 18.71 -6.72
N HIS A 95 6.71 17.69 -7.58
CA HIS A 95 5.66 16.68 -7.75
C HIS A 95 5.38 15.89 -6.48
N PRO A 96 6.39 15.31 -5.76
CA PRO A 96 6.14 14.63 -4.50
C PRO A 96 5.59 15.56 -3.40
N LEU A 97 6.01 16.83 -3.34
CA LEU A 97 5.46 17.78 -2.36
C LEU A 97 4.00 18.12 -2.66
N ILE A 98 3.64 18.35 -3.92
CA ILE A 98 2.24 18.54 -4.36
C ILE A 98 1.43 17.28 -4.05
N PHE A 99 2.00 16.10 -4.29
CA PHE A 99 1.35 14.83 -3.96
C PHE A 99 1.02 14.76 -2.46
N LEU A 100 1.98 15.00 -1.56
CA LEU A 100 1.75 14.99 -0.12
C LEU A 100 0.71 16.03 0.31
N GLY A 101 0.80 17.25 -0.20
CA GLY A 101 -0.17 18.30 0.10
C GLY A 101 -1.59 17.89 -0.26
N LYS A 102 -1.78 17.25 -1.42
CA LYS A 102 -3.09 16.73 -1.84
C LYS A 102 -3.56 15.56 -0.96
N GLN A 103 -2.66 14.67 -0.51
CA GLN A 103 -3.04 13.58 0.40
C GLN A 103 -3.50 14.14 1.75
N ILE A 104 -2.78 15.10 2.31
CA ILE A 104 -3.18 15.80 3.54
C ILE A 104 -4.55 16.45 3.34
N GLY A 105 -4.75 17.16 2.22
CA GLY A 105 -6.01 17.82 1.90
C GLY A 105 -7.22 16.87 1.88
N ILE A 106 -7.06 15.67 1.28
CA ILE A 106 -8.11 14.64 1.25
C ILE A 106 -8.41 14.09 2.65
N LEU A 107 -7.39 13.98 3.49
CA LEU A 107 -7.53 13.43 4.84
C LEU A 107 -7.98 14.49 5.87
N ILE A 108 -8.06 15.78 5.51
CA ILE A 108 -8.54 16.84 6.43
C ILE A 108 -9.87 16.48 7.10
N PRO A 109 -10.94 16.08 6.37
CA PRO A 109 -12.22 15.77 7.02
C PRO A 109 -12.08 14.62 8.03
N PHE A 110 -11.27 13.62 7.71
CA PHE A 110 -10.97 12.48 8.60
C PHE A 110 -10.23 12.97 9.85
N PHE A 111 -9.20 13.79 9.72
CA PHE A 111 -8.46 14.32 10.86
C PHE A 111 -9.29 15.25 11.74
N LEU A 112 -10.16 16.07 11.15
CA LEU A 112 -11.09 16.92 11.92
C LEU A 112 -12.03 16.06 12.77
N MET A 113 -12.64 15.03 12.17
CA MET A 113 -13.46 14.08 12.93
C MET A 113 -12.67 13.44 14.08
N PHE A 114 -11.41 13.12 13.83
CA PHE A 114 -10.51 12.50 14.81
C PHE A 114 -10.16 13.43 15.97
N LEU A 115 -9.94 14.72 15.70
CA LEU A 115 -9.65 15.71 16.74
C LEU A 115 -10.80 15.86 17.72
N PHE A 116 -12.05 15.85 17.24
CA PHE A 116 -13.23 15.89 18.11
C PHE A 116 -13.36 14.64 18.99
N LEU A 117 -12.97 13.48 18.48
CA LEU A 117 -12.98 12.23 19.24
C LEU A 117 -11.83 12.20 20.28
N ASN A 118 -10.64 12.67 19.90
CA ASN A 118 -9.43 12.63 20.73
C ASN A 118 -9.53 13.49 22.00
N SER A 119 -10.37 14.52 22.01
CA SER A 119 -10.57 15.37 23.20
C SER A 119 -11.09 14.61 24.42
N LYS A 120 -11.69 13.41 24.22
CA LYS A 120 -12.30 12.59 25.26
C LYS A 120 -11.61 11.24 25.50
N LEU A 121 -10.68 10.84 24.65
CA LEU A 121 -10.07 9.51 24.64
C LEU A 121 -8.57 9.60 24.84
N LYS A 122 -8.02 8.79 25.76
CA LYS A 122 -6.59 8.65 25.94
C LYS A 122 -6.04 7.69 24.90
N THR A 123 -5.04 8.11 24.14
CA THR A 123 -4.36 7.24 23.16
C THR A 123 -3.11 6.63 23.78
N LYS A 124 -2.92 5.32 23.62
CA LYS A 124 -1.67 4.63 23.97
C LYS A 124 -1.09 3.99 22.71
N PHE A 125 0.10 4.40 22.34
CA PHE A 125 0.85 3.75 21.26
C PHE A 125 1.77 2.68 21.87
N ASN A 126 1.48 1.41 21.57
CA ASN A 126 2.36 0.31 21.92
C ASN A 126 3.03 -0.25 20.67
N PHE A 127 4.22 0.21 20.35
CA PHE A 127 5.00 -0.26 19.21
C PHE A 127 5.49 -1.72 19.32
N SER A 128 5.29 -2.39 20.45
CA SER A 128 5.53 -3.83 20.59
C SER A 128 4.36 -4.67 20.08
N ASP A 129 3.21 -4.04 19.80
CA ASP A 129 2.03 -4.71 19.27
C ASP A 129 2.11 -4.87 17.76
N ASN A 130 2.20 -6.11 17.29
CA ASN A 130 2.30 -6.42 15.86
C ASN A 130 1.05 -6.03 15.07
N LYS A 131 -0.13 -5.97 15.71
CA LYS A 131 -1.37 -5.54 15.03
C LYS A 131 -1.30 -4.05 14.73
N LEU A 132 -0.84 -3.25 15.71
CA LEU A 132 -0.62 -1.82 15.48
C LEU A 132 0.43 -1.60 14.40
N LEU A 133 1.56 -2.30 14.46
CA LEU A 133 2.61 -2.20 13.44
C LEU A 133 2.10 -2.57 12.05
N PHE A 134 1.29 -3.62 11.94
CA PHE A 134 0.66 -4.01 10.69
C PHE A 134 -0.26 -2.91 10.14
N LEU A 135 -1.14 -2.37 10.99
CA LEU A 135 -2.05 -1.29 10.60
C LEU A 135 -1.30 -0.01 10.20
N LEU A 136 -0.23 0.33 10.91
CA LEU A 136 0.65 1.45 10.53
C LEU A 136 1.32 1.18 9.18
N ALA A 137 1.85 -0.04 8.99
CA ALA A 137 2.51 -0.40 7.74
C ALA A 137 1.56 -0.27 6.54
N ILE A 138 0.39 -0.90 6.56
CA ILE A 138 -0.54 -0.89 5.41
C ILE A 138 -1.13 0.49 5.11
N ASN A 139 -1.17 1.40 6.09
CA ASN A 139 -1.68 2.76 5.90
C ASN A 139 -0.59 3.76 5.46
N LEU A 140 0.64 3.63 5.98
CA LEU A 140 1.68 4.64 5.76
C LEU A 140 2.71 4.23 4.70
N LEU A 141 3.15 2.95 4.66
CA LEU A 141 4.18 2.53 3.72
C LEU A 141 3.78 2.69 2.24
N PRO A 142 2.54 2.37 1.78
CA PRO A 142 2.19 2.61 0.39
C PRO A 142 2.30 4.08 -0.01
N ILE A 143 1.88 5.00 0.87
CA ILE A 143 1.98 6.45 0.63
C ILE A 143 3.46 6.86 0.54
N THR A 144 4.28 6.35 1.45
CA THR A 144 5.72 6.63 1.47
C THR A 144 6.42 6.08 0.21
N LEU A 145 6.10 4.86 -0.21
CA LEU A 145 6.66 4.25 -1.41
C LEU A 145 6.27 5.01 -2.67
N ILE A 146 5.01 5.45 -2.78
CA ILE A 146 4.53 6.25 -3.91
C ILE A 146 5.20 7.63 -3.91
N PHE A 147 5.35 8.26 -2.74
CA PHE A 147 6.10 9.51 -2.59
C PHE A 147 7.55 9.35 -3.08
N LEU A 148 8.23 8.28 -2.65
CA LEU A 148 9.60 7.99 -3.09
C LEU A 148 9.68 7.73 -4.60
N THR A 149 8.69 7.03 -5.18
CA THR A 149 8.61 6.82 -6.62
C THR A 149 8.47 8.16 -7.35
N SER A 150 7.58 9.05 -6.88
CA SER A 150 7.43 10.38 -7.46
C SER A 150 8.73 11.20 -7.36
N MET A 151 9.44 11.10 -6.24
CA MET A 151 10.71 11.79 -6.02
C MET A 151 11.85 11.25 -6.92
N ILE A 152 11.95 9.93 -7.05
CA ILE A 152 13.01 9.29 -7.84
C ILE A 152 12.77 9.48 -9.34
N MET A 153 11.52 9.33 -9.78
CA MET A 153 11.15 9.36 -11.19
C MET A 153 10.69 10.74 -11.68
N GLY A 154 10.56 11.74 -10.82
CA GLY A 154 10.03 13.08 -11.18
C GLY A 154 8.57 13.06 -11.67
N VAL A 155 7.82 11.99 -11.44
CA VAL A 155 6.49 11.76 -12.03
C VAL A 155 5.37 12.33 -11.18
N LYS A 156 4.31 12.79 -11.84
CA LYS A 156 3.11 13.33 -11.22
C LYS A 156 2.10 12.24 -10.92
N ILE A 157 1.92 11.93 -9.66
CA ILE A 157 0.95 10.92 -9.23
C ILE A 157 -0.46 11.53 -9.10
N ARG A 158 -1.44 10.88 -9.75
CA ARG A 158 -2.84 11.31 -9.66
C ARG A 158 -3.45 10.95 -8.31
N THR A 159 -4.03 11.93 -7.66
CA THR A 159 -4.59 11.82 -6.31
C THR A 159 -5.65 10.73 -6.18
N MET A 160 -6.53 10.58 -7.18
CA MET A 160 -7.60 9.57 -7.19
C MET A 160 -7.07 8.12 -7.17
N TRP A 161 -5.79 7.91 -7.50
CA TRP A 161 -5.20 6.59 -7.46
C TRP A 161 -4.96 6.10 -6.05
N MET A 162 -4.95 7.00 -5.06
CA MET A 162 -4.67 6.71 -3.66
C MET A 162 -5.88 6.20 -2.87
N THR A 163 -7.10 6.34 -3.39
CA THR A 163 -8.34 5.99 -2.67
C THR A 163 -8.31 4.60 -2.00
N PRO A 164 -7.82 3.51 -2.62
CA PRO A 164 -7.79 2.20 -1.97
C PRO A 164 -6.89 2.14 -0.73
N PHE A 165 -5.86 2.99 -0.66
CA PHE A 165 -4.90 2.98 0.44
C PHE A 165 -5.42 3.64 1.71
N TYR A 166 -6.55 4.37 1.63
CA TYR A 166 -7.19 5.00 2.80
C TYR A 166 -8.22 4.13 3.49
N LEU A 167 -8.53 2.96 2.91
CA LEU A 167 -9.58 2.07 3.41
C LEU A 167 -9.38 1.66 4.88
N PHE A 168 -8.14 1.47 5.29
CA PHE A 168 -7.79 1.02 6.64
C PHE A 168 -7.47 2.14 7.63
N PHE A 169 -7.51 3.42 7.22
CA PHE A 169 -7.29 4.54 8.14
C PHE A 169 -8.32 4.57 9.27
N GLY A 170 -9.60 4.30 8.98
CA GLY A 170 -10.63 4.18 9.99
C GLY A 170 -10.37 3.05 10.98
N VAL A 171 -9.90 1.90 10.49
CA VAL A 171 -9.55 0.74 11.33
C VAL A 171 -8.36 1.07 12.23
N LEU A 172 -7.31 1.69 11.69
CA LEU A 172 -6.15 2.16 12.45
C LEU A 172 -6.59 3.11 13.57
N ALA A 173 -7.47 4.04 13.22
CA ALA A 173 -8.02 5.00 14.15
C ALA A 173 -8.73 4.32 15.32
N ILE A 174 -9.72 3.48 15.03
CA ILE A 174 -10.47 2.72 16.05
C ILE A 174 -9.52 1.89 16.91
N TYR A 175 -8.53 1.24 16.28
CA TYR A 175 -7.57 0.41 17.01
C TYR A 175 -6.76 1.22 18.03
N ILE A 176 -6.28 2.42 17.64
CA ILE A 176 -5.53 3.30 18.54
C ILE A 176 -6.38 3.74 19.74
N PHE A 177 -7.67 3.98 19.54
CA PHE A 177 -8.57 4.39 20.62
C PHE A 177 -9.11 3.25 21.46
N GLN A 178 -9.24 2.04 20.90
CA GLN A 178 -9.71 0.85 21.62
C GLN A 178 -8.62 0.12 22.40
N SER A 179 -7.35 0.47 22.22
CA SER A 179 -6.22 -0.16 22.92
C SER A 179 -6.12 0.26 24.40
N GLN A 180 -7.22 0.76 24.96
CA GLN A 180 -7.37 1.01 26.40
C GLN A 180 -7.98 -0.27 27.05
#